data_25e458f69ea9db4a2a074147268a63cb
#
_entry.id   25e458f69ea9db4a2a074147268a63cb
#
_cell.length_a   1.000
_cell.length_b   1.000
_cell.length_c   1.000
_cell.angle_alpha   90.00
_cell.angle_beta   90.00
_cell.angle_gamma   90.00
#
_symmetry.space_group_name_H-M   'P 1'
#
loop_
_entity.id
_entity.type
_entity.pdbx_description
1 polymer ?
#
loop_
_entity_poly.entity_id
_entity_poly.type
_entity_poly.pdbx_seq_one_letter_code
_entity_poly.pdbx_strand_id
1 'polypeptide(L)'
;MPENHIDGQDSLQRAKLSTTALVFMIIAASAPLTVLAGGAPTNYAVAGLQGVPLGYLALGLILVLFAVGYGRMASKVQNAGAFYVYIARGLGLRQGIAGAILALVSYNLMQIGLYGLFGFSAANALASLTGIVVPWWLMGALGWLLVAILGVNNIDLSSKVLGIIVGFEFLVVIVFSGMALLNAPEGISTDGWQPDQFFTPGIGVLLAFTMAAFMGFESGAIYSEEAKDPERTVPRATYIAISVIAVFYAFSAWALQMGVGPSGIIEESQALGPDLIFAWLGEFSPVVANAANLLFVTSLIAALIAFHNAAARYFFSLGRSGVLPAVFGRAGKNGAPVGGSLAQSAVAAAVVGIFALAGLGSELGELFPVMTLFTWFTNAAAFGLTFLVAVTSFAVMVWANRHHPEYHVFVRTIAPLVAGIGMVVVTVLILMNFDLMVDSEDPFMVWIMPAIILGSGLIGLIWGTILIRRGTGNLDAIAGTTPDNNQTTSA
;
A
#
# COMPACT_ATOMS: atom_id res chain seq x y z
N MET A 1 9.43 46.49 -23.90
CA MET A 1 8.56 45.33 -23.62
C MET A 1 9.14 44.65 -22.40
N PRO A 2 8.42 44.54 -21.29
CA PRO A 2 8.98 43.91 -20.09
C PRO A 2 8.98 42.40 -20.28
N GLU A 3 10.15 41.79 -20.03
CA GLU A 3 10.36 40.37 -19.94
C GLU A 3 9.52 39.83 -18.76
N ASN A 4 8.56 38.98 -19.07
CA ASN A 4 7.84 38.18 -18.06
C ASN A 4 8.81 37.13 -17.50
N HIS A 5 9.46 37.43 -16.37
CA HIS A 5 9.99 36.43 -15.49
C HIS A 5 8.83 35.61 -14.94
N ILE A 6 8.64 34.43 -15.51
CA ILE A 6 7.88 33.35 -14.84
C ILE A 6 8.82 32.86 -13.73
N ASP A 7 8.67 33.49 -12.57
CA ASP A 7 9.40 33.16 -11.35
C ASP A 7 9.08 31.73 -10.90
N GLY A 8 10.13 30.98 -10.69
CA GLY A 8 10.28 29.64 -10.22
C GLY A 8 9.61 29.29 -8.89
N GLN A 9 8.29 29.20 -8.85
CA GLN A 9 7.55 28.65 -7.70
C GLN A 9 7.07 27.18 -7.92
N ASP A 10 7.41 26.57 -9.08
CA ASP A 10 7.03 25.18 -9.39
C ASP A 10 8.18 24.16 -9.30
N SER A 11 9.35 24.53 -8.81
CA SER A 11 10.40 23.55 -8.53
C SER A 11 10.21 23.00 -7.12
N LEU A 12 9.70 21.78 -7.01
CA LEU A 12 9.86 20.92 -5.83
C LEU A 12 11.30 21.09 -5.30
N GLN A 13 11.49 21.16 -3.99
CA GLN A 13 12.78 21.42 -3.36
C GLN A 13 13.78 20.31 -3.74
N ARG A 14 14.44 20.46 -4.91
CA ARG A 14 15.38 19.49 -5.47
C ARG A 14 16.51 19.18 -4.49
N ALA A 15 16.92 17.90 -4.42
CA ALA A 15 18.17 17.40 -3.83
C ALA A 15 18.29 17.50 -2.31
N LYS A 16 17.27 17.13 -1.52
CA LYS A 16 17.34 17.16 -0.04
C LYS A 16 17.32 15.80 0.64
N LEU A 17 16.69 14.77 0.05
CA LEU A 17 16.50 13.48 0.71
C LEU A 17 17.75 12.60 0.63
N SER A 18 18.28 12.21 1.79
CA SER A 18 19.31 11.19 1.90
C SER A 18 18.73 9.78 1.77
N THR A 19 19.58 8.76 1.55
CA THR A 19 19.15 7.36 1.54
C THR A 19 18.40 6.99 2.83
N THR A 20 18.90 7.39 4.00
CA THR A 20 18.26 7.12 5.29
C THR A 20 16.87 7.76 5.39
N ALA A 21 16.74 9.03 4.98
CA ALA A 21 15.45 9.71 5.00
C ALA A 21 14.44 8.99 4.09
N LEU A 22 14.87 8.57 2.91
CA LEU A 22 14.01 7.86 1.96
C LEU A 22 13.62 6.47 2.47
N VAL A 23 14.53 5.73 3.13
CA VAL A 23 14.22 4.46 3.81
C VAL A 23 13.12 4.66 4.86
N PHE A 24 13.24 5.68 5.73
CA PHE A 24 12.23 5.95 6.74
C PHE A 24 10.88 6.34 6.13
N MET A 25 10.86 7.09 5.02
CA MET A 25 9.61 7.44 4.33
C MET A 25 8.92 6.20 3.73
N ILE A 26 9.69 5.29 3.12
CA ILE A 26 9.15 4.02 2.59
C ILE A 26 8.59 3.17 3.73
N ILE A 27 9.33 3.02 4.83
CA ILE A 27 8.90 2.23 5.99
C ILE A 27 7.66 2.86 6.64
N ALA A 28 7.62 4.19 6.75
CA ALA A 28 6.45 4.91 7.28
C ALA A 28 5.19 4.64 6.46
N ALA A 29 5.32 4.58 5.12
CA ALA A 29 4.20 4.26 4.24
C ALA A 29 3.65 2.84 4.45
N SER A 30 4.49 1.89 4.90
CA SER A 30 4.07 0.52 5.22
C SER A 30 3.46 0.36 6.61
N ALA A 31 3.55 1.40 7.49
CA ALA A 31 2.93 1.47 8.80
C ALA A 31 3.13 0.20 9.67
N PRO A 32 4.31 -0.01 10.26
CA PRO A 32 4.69 -1.29 10.88
C PRO A 32 3.74 -1.77 11.99
N LEU A 33 3.25 -0.87 12.82
CA LEU A 33 2.31 -1.25 13.87
C LEU A 33 0.93 -1.61 13.29
N THR A 34 0.51 -0.95 12.22
CA THR A 34 -0.72 -1.30 11.47
C THR A 34 -0.63 -2.71 10.90
N VAL A 35 0.53 -3.10 10.38
CA VAL A 35 0.72 -4.47 9.86
C VAL A 35 0.74 -5.49 10.99
N LEU A 36 1.47 -5.25 12.07
CA LEU A 36 1.56 -6.23 13.15
C LEU A 36 0.25 -6.37 13.93
N ALA A 37 -0.38 -5.27 14.33
CA ALA A 37 -1.59 -5.34 15.15
C ALA A 37 -2.86 -5.56 14.31
N GLY A 38 -2.95 -4.95 13.13
CA GLY A 38 -4.11 -5.10 12.26
C GLY A 38 -3.99 -6.26 11.27
N GLY A 39 -2.90 -6.24 10.49
CA GLY A 39 -2.72 -7.15 9.36
C GLY A 39 -2.37 -8.59 9.74
N ALA A 40 -1.43 -8.80 10.67
CA ALA A 40 -0.97 -10.15 11.00
C ALA A 40 -2.03 -11.01 11.70
N PRO A 41 -2.74 -10.53 12.76
CA PRO A 41 -3.84 -11.29 13.34
C PRO A 41 -4.95 -11.57 12.33
N THR A 42 -5.35 -10.58 11.53
CA THR A 42 -6.38 -10.80 10.49
C THR A 42 -5.91 -11.80 9.43
N ASN A 43 -4.62 -11.82 9.09
CA ASN A 43 -4.06 -12.82 8.19
C ASN A 43 -4.14 -14.23 8.79
N TYR A 44 -3.73 -14.43 10.05
CA TYR A 44 -3.88 -15.71 10.74
C TYR A 44 -5.36 -16.15 10.79
N ALA A 45 -6.27 -15.22 11.12
CA ALA A 45 -7.70 -15.50 11.25
C ALA A 45 -8.32 -15.94 9.91
N VAL A 46 -8.07 -15.22 8.83
CA VAL A 46 -8.74 -15.42 7.52
C VAL A 46 -8.05 -16.51 6.70
N ALA A 47 -6.71 -16.53 6.68
CA ALA A 47 -5.97 -17.57 5.96
C ALA A 47 -6.06 -18.94 6.66
N GLY A 48 -6.19 -18.94 8.00
CA GLY A 48 -6.18 -20.18 8.78
C GLY A 48 -4.84 -20.93 8.74
N LEU A 49 -3.73 -20.20 8.52
CA LEU A 49 -2.40 -20.77 8.28
C LEU A 49 -1.37 -20.24 9.27
N GLN A 50 -0.49 -21.12 9.74
CA GLN A 50 0.62 -20.74 10.61
C GLN A 50 1.83 -20.15 9.83
N GLY A 51 1.91 -20.36 8.51
CA GLY A 51 3.01 -19.96 7.64
C GLY A 51 3.10 -18.44 7.32
N VAL A 52 2.41 -17.59 8.05
CA VAL A 52 2.42 -16.12 7.86
C VAL A 52 3.84 -15.53 7.91
N PRO A 53 4.74 -15.92 8.85
CA PRO A 53 6.11 -15.43 8.88
C PRO A 53 6.88 -15.75 7.60
N LEU A 54 6.74 -16.98 7.09
CA LEU A 54 7.40 -17.42 5.85
C LEU A 54 6.85 -16.65 4.64
N GLY A 55 5.57 -16.29 4.66
CA GLY A 55 4.93 -15.45 3.63
C GLY A 55 5.61 -14.10 3.45
N TYR A 56 5.92 -13.40 4.55
CA TYR A 56 6.63 -12.11 4.50
C TYR A 56 8.03 -12.25 3.89
N LEU A 57 8.78 -13.32 4.21
CA LEU A 57 10.10 -13.55 3.62
C LEU A 57 10.01 -13.93 2.14
N ALA A 58 9.08 -14.82 1.78
CA ALA A 58 8.93 -15.29 0.41
C ALA A 58 8.55 -14.13 -0.52
N LEU A 59 7.56 -13.33 -0.14
CA LEU A 59 7.15 -12.17 -0.92
C LEU A 59 8.22 -11.07 -0.92
N GLY A 60 8.86 -10.83 0.23
CA GLY A 60 9.98 -9.90 0.35
C GLY A 60 11.13 -10.23 -0.60
N LEU A 61 11.47 -11.51 -0.76
CA LEU A 61 12.48 -11.97 -1.72
C LEU A 61 12.10 -11.64 -3.16
N ILE A 62 10.84 -11.88 -3.56
CA ILE A 62 10.34 -11.53 -4.89
C ILE A 62 10.41 -10.02 -5.11
N LEU A 63 10.03 -9.21 -4.10
CA LEU A 63 10.07 -7.75 -4.16
C LEU A 63 11.50 -7.20 -4.20
N VAL A 64 12.46 -7.84 -3.53
CA VAL A 64 13.89 -7.48 -3.66
C VAL A 64 14.37 -7.72 -5.08
N LEU A 65 14.00 -8.85 -5.71
CA LEU A 65 14.32 -9.12 -7.12
C LEU A 65 13.65 -8.09 -8.05
N PHE A 66 12.39 -7.72 -7.79
CA PHE A 66 11.72 -6.64 -8.49
C PHE A 66 12.48 -5.32 -8.38
N ALA A 67 12.92 -4.96 -7.17
CA ALA A 67 13.63 -3.71 -6.91
C ALA A 67 14.95 -3.60 -7.69
N VAL A 68 15.58 -4.71 -8.11
CA VAL A 68 16.80 -4.71 -8.95
C VAL A 68 16.61 -3.91 -10.23
N GLY A 69 15.57 -4.23 -11.00
CA GLY A 69 15.27 -3.52 -12.25
C GLY A 69 14.52 -2.21 -12.00
N TYR A 70 13.53 -2.24 -11.10
CA TYR A 70 12.71 -1.09 -10.75
C TYR A 70 13.53 0.12 -10.28
N GLY A 71 14.45 -0.09 -9.35
CA GLY A 71 15.31 0.97 -8.83
C GLY A 71 16.22 1.59 -9.90
N ARG A 72 16.69 0.79 -10.88
CA ARG A 72 17.46 1.31 -12.02
C ARG A 72 16.61 2.15 -12.94
N MET A 73 15.38 1.73 -13.22
CA MET A 73 14.47 2.54 -14.02
C MET A 73 14.06 3.81 -13.29
N ALA A 74 13.75 3.72 -11.98
CA ALA A 74 13.37 4.87 -11.15
C ALA A 74 14.46 5.94 -11.08
N SER A 75 15.74 5.55 -11.10
CA SER A 75 16.87 6.47 -11.10
C SER A 75 17.05 7.24 -12.43
N LYS A 76 16.59 6.66 -13.54
CA LYS A 76 16.70 7.25 -14.88
C LYS A 76 15.42 7.95 -15.33
N VAL A 77 14.27 7.40 -14.94
CA VAL A 77 12.95 7.93 -15.25
C VAL A 77 12.38 8.55 -13.97
N GLN A 78 12.87 9.75 -13.65
CA GLN A 78 12.43 10.49 -12.46
C GLN A 78 11.03 11.05 -12.70
N ASN A 79 10.02 10.43 -12.14
CA ASN A 79 8.63 10.87 -12.26
C ASN A 79 7.78 10.29 -11.13
N ALA A 80 7.01 11.13 -10.48
CA ALA A 80 6.11 10.76 -9.36
C ALA A 80 5.01 9.75 -9.74
N GLY A 81 4.82 9.46 -11.03
CA GLY A 81 3.84 8.47 -11.50
C GLY A 81 4.26 7.01 -11.30
N ALA A 82 5.51 6.76 -10.92
CA ALA A 82 6.04 5.43 -10.61
C ALA A 82 5.57 4.34 -11.60
N PHE A 83 4.73 3.40 -11.18
CA PHE A 83 4.31 2.23 -11.96
C PHE A 83 3.83 2.56 -13.38
N TYR A 84 2.87 3.48 -13.52
CA TYR A 84 2.25 3.69 -14.82
C TYR A 84 3.19 4.35 -15.83
N VAL A 85 4.12 5.19 -15.37
CA VAL A 85 5.16 5.79 -16.22
C VAL A 85 6.11 4.71 -16.72
N TYR A 86 6.51 3.78 -15.85
CA TYR A 86 7.41 2.68 -16.21
C TYR A 86 6.75 1.71 -17.17
N ILE A 87 5.46 1.40 -16.94
CA ILE A 87 4.66 0.60 -17.88
C ILE A 87 4.55 1.31 -19.23
N ALA A 88 4.29 2.62 -19.24
CA ALA A 88 4.21 3.40 -20.48
C ALA A 88 5.54 3.39 -21.27
N ARG A 89 6.67 3.55 -20.58
CA ARG A 89 8.01 3.53 -21.17
C ARG A 89 8.45 2.15 -21.69
N GLY A 90 8.07 1.08 -21.00
CA GLY A 90 8.46 -0.28 -21.38
C GLY A 90 7.54 -0.93 -22.38
N LEU A 91 6.21 -0.83 -22.18
CA LEU A 91 5.19 -1.55 -22.95
C LEU A 91 4.34 -0.64 -23.85
N GLY A 92 4.37 0.66 -23.63
CA GLY A 92 3.66 1.65 -24.44
C GLY A 92 2.56 2.40 -23.66
N LEU A 93 2.16 3.53 -24.25
CA LEU A 93 1.30 4.52 -23.59
C LEU A 93 -0.08 3.97 -23.20
N ARG A 94 -0.67 3.12 -24.05
CA ARG A 94 -1.97 2.49 -23.77
C ARG A 94 -1.94 1.63 -22.53
N GLN A 95 -0.89 0.82 -22.36
CA GLN A 95 -0.66 -0.01 -21.19
C GLN A 95 -0.36 0.84 -19.94
N GLY A 96 0.35 1.96 -20.12
CA GLY A 96 0.57 2.94 -19.06
C GLY A 96 -0.72 3.54 -18.52
N ILE A 97 -1.65 3.93 -19.40
CA ILE A 97 -2.98 4.44 -19.01
C ILE A 97 -3.78 3.36 -18.25
N ALA A 98 -3.74 2.11 -18.72
CA ALA A 98 -4.38 1.00 -18.03
C ALA A 98 -3.81 0.80 -16.62
N GLY A 99 -2.48 0.79 -16.50
CA GLY A 99 -1.78 0.71 -15.21
C GLY A 99 -2.14 1.88 -14.28
N ALA A 100 -2.30 3.09 -14.82
CA ALA A 100 -2.66 4.27 -14.03
C ALA A 100 -4.08 4.17 -13.44
N ILE A 101 -5.06 3.72 -14.23
CA ILE A 101 -6.44 3.54 -13.74
C ILE A 101 -6.51 2.39 -12.74
N LEU A 102 -5.83 1.27 -13.00
CA LEU A 102 -5.78 0.14 -12.08
C LEU A 102 -5.10 0.54 -10.75
N ALA A 103 -3.99 1.28 -10.80
CA ALA A 103 -3.33 1.80 -9.60
C ALA A 103 -4.25 2.74 -8.81
N LEU A 104 -4.93 3.68 -9.50
CA LEU A 104 -5.88 4.58 -8.88
C LEU A 104 -6.95 3.82 -8.11
N VAL A 105 -7.56 2.79 -8.71
CA VAL A 105 -8.57 1.96 -8.05
C VAL A 105 -7.97 1.21 -6.87
N SER A 106 -6.80 0.61 -7.02
CA SER A 106 -6.13 -0.14 -5.93
C SER A 106 -5.82 0.76 -4.72
N TYR A 107 -5.29 1.97 -4.92
CA TYR A 107 -5.04 2.90 -3.81
C TYR A 107 -6.33 3.39 -3.14
N ASN A 108 -7.40 3.59 -3.91
CA ASN A 108 -8.72 3.90 -3.36
C ASN A 108 -9.25 2.78 -2.48
N LEU A 109 -9.18 1.52 -2.95
CA LEU A 109 -9.64 0.38 -2.18
C LEU A 109 -8.82 0.20 -0.89
N MET A 110 -7.49 0.35 -0.95
CA MET A 110 -6.65 0.27 0.25
C MET A 110 -7.07 1.31 1.30
N GLN A 111 -7.25 2.57 0.92
CA GLN A 111 -7.69 3.60 1.85
C GLN A 111 -9.08 3.31 2.43
N ILE A 112 -10.02 2.86 1.61
CA ILE A 112 -11.38 2.52 2.06
C ILE A 112 -11.33 1.38 3.08
N GLY A 113 -10.56 0.33 2.80
CA GLY A 113 -10.36 -0.77 3.74
C GLY A 113 -9.80 -0.30 5.09
N LEU A 114 -8.81 0.59 5.06
CA LEU A 114 -8.23 1.14 6.28
C LEU A 114 -9.22 1.95 7.13
N TYR A 115 -10.27 2.54 6.57
CA TYR A 115 -11.33 3.17 7.39
C TYR A 115 -12.11 2.15 8.23
N GLY A 116 -12.29 0.92 7.73
CA GLY A 116 -12.89 -0.16 8.52
C GLY A 116 -12.04 -0.53 9.73
N LEU A 117 -10.75 -0.75 9.51
CA LEU A 117 -9.80 -1.04 10.59
C LEU A 117 -9.66 0.12 11.57
N PHE A 118 -9.55 1.36 11.07
CA PHE A 118 -9.48 2.56 11.90
C PHE A 118 -10.73 2.73 12.76
N GLY A 119 -11.92 2.57 12.16
CA GLY A 119 -13.18 2.70 12.86
C GLY A 119 -13.30 1.73 14.03
N PHE A 120 -12.97 0.46 13.81
CA PHE A 120 -12.90 -0.58 14.82
C PHE A 120 -11.91 -0.22 15.94
N SER A 121 -10.65 0.02 15.58
CA SER A 121 -9.58 0.23 16.54
C SER A 121 -9.75 1.51 17.35
N ALA A 122 -10.22 2.59 16.74
CA ALA A 122 -10.47 3.85 17.44
C ALA A 122 -11.68 3.75 18.40
N ALA A 123 -12.72 2.99 18.02
CA ALA A 123 -13.86 2.74 18.92
C ALA A 123 -13.43 1.92 20.15
N ASN A 124 -12.63 0.87 19.94
CA ASN A 124 -12.11 0.03 21.03
C ASN A 124 -11.11 0.79 21.92
N ALA A 125 -10.24 1.62 21.34
CA ALA A 125 -9.34 2.49 22.12
C ALA A 125 -10.14 3.47 22.98
N LEU A 126 -11.20 4.08 22.46
CA LEU A 126 -12.06 4.97 23.23
C LEU A 126 -12.76 4.22 24.38
N ALA A 127 -13.30 3.05 24.10
CA ALA A 127 -13.96 2.21 25.09
C ALA A 127 -13.01 1.78 26.22
N SER A 128 -11.79 1.35 25.88
CA SER A 128 -10.78 0.93 26.86
C SER A 128 -10.29 2.09 27.76
N LEU A 129 -10.18 3.30 27.21
CA LEU A 129 -9.68 4.46 27.94
C LEU A 129 -10.74 5.17 28.78
N THR A 130 -11.99 5.20 28.32
CA THR A 130 -13.05 6.05 28.89
C THR A 130 -14.28 5.28 29.36
N GLY A 131 -14.43 4.01 28.97
CA GLY A 131 -15.66 3.22 29.15
C GLY A 131 -16.80 3.61 28.20
N ILE A 132 -16.58 4.55 27.27
CA ILE A 132 -17.62 4.99 26.32
C ILE A 132 -17.58 4.09 25.08
N VAL A 133 -18.63 3.33 24.88
CA VAL A 133 -18.80 2.48 23.70
C VAL A 133 -19.51 3.26 22.61
N VAL A 134 -18.87 3.32 21.44
CA VAL A 134 -19.41 3.98 20.23
C VAL A 134 -19.32 3.01 19.04
N PRO A 135 -20.23 3.11 18.06
CA PRO A 135 -20.13 2.26 16.89
C PRO A 135 -18.93 2.63 16.02
N TRP A 136 -18.31 1.63 15.40
CA TRP A 136 -17.12 1.79 14.55
C TRP A 136 -17.29 2.85 13.46
N TRP A 137 -18.47 2.93 12.84
CA TRP A 137 -18.74 3.86 11.75
C TRP A 137 -18.67 5.33 12.19
N LEU A 138 -18.95 5.63 13.46
CA LEU A 138 -18.81 7.00 14.00
C LEU A 138 -17.32 7.40 14.03
N MET A 139 -16.44 6.52 14.52
CA MET A 139 -15.00 6.77 14.50
C MET A 139 -14.48 6.79 13.06
N GLY A 140 -14.94 5.89 12.21
CA GLY A 140 -14.64 5.89 10.78
C GLY A 140 -15.01 7.22 10.10
N ALA A 141 -16.18 7.78 10.39
CA ALA A 141 -16.63 9.07 9.86
C ALA A 141 -15.78 10.24 10.39
N LEU A 142 -15.39 10.22 11.66
CA LEU A 142 -14.48 11.24 12.22
C LEU A 142 -13.09 11.17 11.60
N GLY A 143 -12.54 9.97 11.40
CA GLY A 143 -11.29 9.76 10.67
C GLY A 143 -11.38 10.22 9.24
N TRP A 144 -12.47 9.90 8.54
CA TRP A 144 -12.72 10.36 7.18
C TRP A 144 -12.75 11.90 7.10
N LEU A 145 -13.47 12.56 8.01
CA LEU A 145 -13.55 14.02 8.05
C LEU A 145 -12.16 14.65 8.28
N LEU A 146 -11.41 14.10 9.23
CA LEU A 146 -10.03 14.53 9.50
C LEU A 146 -9.15 14.43 8.26
N VAL A 147 -9.14 13.26 7.61
CA VAL A 147 -8.31 13.00 6.42
C VAL A 147 -8.76 13.87 5.24
N ALA A 148 -10.05 14.07 5.04
CA ALA A 148 -10.58 14.96 4.00
C ALA A 148 -10.12 16.41 4.18
N ILE A 149 -10.17 16.94 5.43
CA ILE A 149 -9.69 18.29 5.76
C ILE A 149 -8.18 18.41 5.51
N LEU A 150 -7.40 17.43 5.96
CA LEU A 150 -5.95 17.44 5.77
C LEU A 150 -5.56 17.36 4.30
N GLY A 151 -6.24 16.50 3.52
CA GLY A 151 -5.98 16.31 2.10
C GLY A 151 -6.25 17.55 1.25
N VAL A 152 -7.36 18.28 1.46
CA VAL A 152 -7.64 19.51 0.70
C VAL A 152 -6.70 20.66 1.08
N ASN A 153 -6.07 20.62 2.25
CA ASN A 153 -5.12 21.63 2.71
C ASN A 153 -3.66 21.28 2.41
N ASN A 154 -3.40 20.15 1.71
CA ASN A 154 -2.05 19.65 1.39
C ASN A 154 -1.17 19.50 2.66
N ILE A 155 -1.78 19.01 3.72
CA ILE A 155 -1.06 18.79 4.98
C ILE A 155 -0.49 17.37 4.93
N ASP A 156 0.79 17.30 4.58
CA ASP A 156 1.61 16.09 4.75
C ASP A 156 2.29 16.14 6.12
N LEU A 157 2.35 14.97 6.77
CA LEU A 157 3.18 14.86 7.97
C LEU A 157 4.65 15.05 7.56
N SER A 158 5.36 15.94 8.23
CA SER A 158 6.77 16.16 7.94
C SER A 158 7.57 14.86 8.14
N SER A 159 8.62 14.66 7.35
CA SER A 159 9.50 13.49 7.46
C SER A 159 10.07 13.27 8.87
N LYS A 160 10.23 14.35 9.66
CA LYS A 160 10.65 14.29 11.07
C LYS A 160 9.56 13.72 11.97
N VAL A 161 8.30 14.16 11.80
CA VAL A 161 7.15 13.66 12.57
C VAL A 161 6.90 12.19 12.22
N LEU A 162 6.90 11.85 10.93
CA LEU A 162 6.81 10.45 10.48
C LEU A 162 7.92 9.60 11.07
N GLY A 163 9.17 10.07 11.06
CA GLY A 163 10.30 9.35 11.65
C GLY A 163 10.15 9.10 13.15
N ILE A 164 9.57 10.03 13.90
CA ILE A 164 9.29 9.85 15.34
C ILE A 164 8.19 8.82 15.54
N ILE A 165 7.08 8.92 14.81
CA ILE A 165 5.95 7.97 14.90
C ILE A 165 6.44 6.56 14.58
N VAL A 166 7.12 6.38 13.46
CA VAL A 166 7.69 5.09 13.04
C VAL A 166 8.68 4.56 14.09
N GLY A 167 9.51 5.43 14.67
CA GLY A 167 10.41 5.04 15.76
C GLY A 167 9.68 4.47 16.97
N PHE A 168 8.57 5.07 17.38
CA PHE A 168 7.72 4.53 18.45
C PHE A 168 7.00 3.24 18.02
N GLU A 169 6.53 3.14 16.78
CA GLU A 169 5.94 1.91 16.25
C GLU A 169 6.93 0.75 16.31
N PHE A 170 8.16 0.94 15.81
CA PHE A 170 9.22 -0.06 15.92
C PHE A 170 9.51 -0.45 17.37
N LEU A 171 9.58 0.55 18.27
CA LEU A 171 9.84 0.29 19.68
C LEU A 171 8.75 -0.60 20.30
N VAL A 172 7.47 -0.28 20.07
CA VAL A 172 6.34 -1.08 20.57
C VAL A 172 6.40 -2.50 20.02
N VAL A 173 6.64 -2.64 18.71
CA VAL A 173 6.72 -3.96 18.07
C VAL A 173 7.90 -4.78 18.61
N ILE A 174 9.07 -4.17 18.82
CA ILE A 174 10.27 -4.86 19.37
C ILE A 174 10.02 -5.26 20.83
N VAL A 175 9.44 -4.37 21.64
CA VAL A 175 9.10 -4.68 23.04
C VAL A 175 8.09 -5.81 23.11
N PHE A 176 7.00 -5.72 22.34
CA PHE A 176 6.01 -6.78 22.23
C PHE A 176 6.66 -8.11 21.83
N SER A 177 7.44 -8.11 20.73
CA SER A 177 8.08 -9.34 20.23
C SER A 177 9.03 -9.95 21.27
N GLY A 178 9.80 -9.13 21.99
CA GLY A 178 10.66 -9.59 23.06
C GLY A 178 9.87 -10.21 24.22
N MET A 179 8.80 -9.57 24.66
CA MET A 179 7.90 -10.08 25.71
C MET A 179 7.22 -11.38 25.28
N ALA A 180 6.74 -11.44 24.04
CA ALA A 180 6.07 -12.61 23.48
C ALA A 180 7.00 -13.84 23.46
N LEU A 181 8.24 -13.67 23.03
CA LEU A 181 9.22 -14.77 23.01
C LEU A 181 9.64 -15.22 24.43
N LEU A 182 9.73 -14.30 25.39
CA LEU A 182 10.07 -14.63 26.77
C LEU A 182 8.94 -15.31 27.52
N ASN A 183 7.69 -15.11 27.09
CA ASN A 183 6.50 -15.66 27.74
C ASN A 183 5.74 -16.65 26.85
N ALA A 184 6.42 -17.28 25.89
CA ALA A 184 5.81 -18.25 24.97
C ALA A 184 5.22 -19.46 25.72
N PRO A 185 3.88 -19.64 25.75
CA PRO A 185 3.24 -20.66 26.61
C PRO A 185 3.57 -22.09 26.16
N GLU A 186 3.80 -22.32 24.89
CA GLU A 186 4.17 -23.62 24.31
C GLU A 186 5.66 -23.73 24.01
N GLY A 187 6.47 -22.73 24.43
CA GLY A 187 7.89 -22.63 24.10
C GLY A 187 8.11 -22.11 22.69
N ILE A 188 9.39 -22.12 22.27
CA ILE A 188 9.77 -21.61 20.94
C ILE A 188 9.62 -22.73 19.91
N SER A 189 8.74 -22.51 18.94
CA SER A 189 8.48 -23.40 17.81
C SER A 189 8.97 -22.78 16.48
N THR A 190 9.27 -23.63 15.51
CA THR A 190 9.60 -23.26 14.14
C THR A 190 8.47 -23.52 13.16
N ASP A 191 7.26 -23.83 13.63
CA ASP A 191 6.12 -24.22 12.79
C ASP A 191 5.76 -23.16 11.75
N GLY A 192 5.77 -21.87 12.12
CA GLY A 192 5.54 -20.77 11.20
C GLY A 192 6.56 -20.63 10.05
N TRP A 193 7.68 -21.35 10.13
CA TRP A 193 8.75 -21.37 9.12
C TRP A 193 8.74 -22.64 8.26
N GLN A 194 7.83 -23.57 8.53
CA GLN A 194 7.77 -24.85 7.83
C GLN A 194 7.07 -24.66 6.46
N PRO A 195 7.65 -25.22 5.38
CA PRO A 195 7.03 -25.12 4.05
C PRO A 195 5.64 -25.73 3.95
N ASP A 196 5.32 -26.78 4.70
CA ASP A 196 4.02 -27.42 4.75
C ASP A 196 2.94 -26.54 5.40
N GLN A 197 3.34 -25.61 6.30
CA GLN A 197 2.45 -24.62 6.88
C GLN A 197 2.21 -23.41 5.95
N PHE A 198 3.00 -23.29 4.88
CA PHE A 198 2.90 -22.24 3.89
C PHE A 198 2.28 -22.71 2.57
N PHE A 199 2.77 -23.83 2.01
CA PHE A 199 2.27 -24.40 0.74
C PHE A 199 1.03 -25.28 0.97
N THR A 200 -0.09 -24.64 1.34
CA THR A 200 -1.35 -25.32 1.69
C THR A 200 -2.54 -24.50 1.16
N PRO A 201 -3.75 -25.07 1.05
CA PRO A 201 -4.93 -24.29 0.73
C PRO A 201 -5.08 -23.06 1.60
N GLY A 202 -5.43 -21.90 1.02
CA GLY A 202 -5.44 -20.60 1.71
C GLY A 202 -4.18 -19.75 1.53
N ILE A 203 -3.11 -20.29 0.91
CA ILE A 203 -1.87 -19.52 0.62
C ILE A 203 -2.15 -18.20 -0.12
N GLY A 204 -3.16 -18.15 -0.99
CA GLY A 204 -3.52 -16.94 -1.71
C GLY A 204 -4.00 -15.83 -0.78
N VAL A 205 -4.76 -16.18 0.26
CA VAL A 205 -5.19 -15.25 1.32
C VAL A 205 -3.99 -14.71 2.07
N LEU A 206 -3.13 -15.61 2.54
CA LEU A 206 -1.90 -15.26 3.24
C LEU A 206 -1.04 -14.28 2.42
N LEU A 207 -0.86 -14.58 1.14
CA LEU A 207 -0.07 -13.73 0.22
C LEU A 207 -0.75 -12.39 -0.07
N ALA A 208 -2.09 -12.31 -0.09
CA ALA A 208 -2.80 -11.06 -0.28
C ALA A 208 -2.58 -10.10 0.90
N PHE A 209 -2.78 -10.56 2.14
CA PHE A 209 -2.47 -9.76 3.33
C PHE A 209 -0.99 -9.41 3.42
N THR A 210 -0.11 -10.34 3.08
CA THR A 210 1.34 -10.07 3.03
C THR A 210 1.66 -8.97 2.02
N MET A 211 1.06 -9.02 0.82
CA MET A 211 1.27 -7.97 -0.20
C MET A 211 0.67 -6.62 0.22
N ALA A 212 -0.49 -6.63 0.89
CA ALA A 212 -1.08 -5.42 1.47
C ALA A 212 -0.10 -4.74 2.44
N ALA A 213 0.61 -5.52 3.26
CA ALA A 213 1.61 -5.02 4.21
C ALA A 213 2.84 -4.38 3.54
N PHE A 214 3.16 -4.77 2.32
CA PHE A 214 4.24 -4.16 1.54
C PHE A 214 3.79 -2.91 0.75
N MET A 215 2.48 -2.63 0.63
CA MET A 215 2.04 -1.42 -0.09
C MET A 215 2.69 -0.17 0.50
N GLY A 216 3.19 0.69 -0.39
CA GLY A 216 3.99 1.86 -0.01
C GLY A 216 5.48 1.73 -0.31
N PHE A 217 6.02 0.51 -0.55
CA PHE A 217 7.44 0.34 -0.90
C PHE A 217 7.83 1.10 -2.17
N GLU A 218 6.90 1.29 -3.07
CA GLU A 218 7.05 2.03 -4.32
C GLU A 218 7.18 3.54 -4.14
N SER A 219 6.86 4.06 -2.96
CA SER A 219 6.97 5.49 -2.65
C SER A 219 8.40 6.03 -2.83
N GLY A 220 9.42 5.17 -2.71
CA GLY A 220 10.79 5.51 -3.01
C GLY A 220 11.00 6.07 -4.43
N ALA A 221 10.24 5.59 -5.42
CA ALA A 221 10.28 6.13 -6.78
C ALA A 221 9.51 7.45 -6.91
N ILE A 222 8.42 7.63 -6.15
CA ILE A 222 7.64 8.87 -6.13
C ILE A 222 8.51 10.04 -5.65
N TYR A 223 9.40 9.80 -4.66
CA TYR A 223 10.31 10.81 -4.12
C TYR A 223 11.66 10.90 -4.87
N SER A 224 11.78 10.27 -6.03
CA SER A 224 13.04 10.26 -6.81
C SER A 224 13.52 11.65 -7.21
N GLU A 225 12.61 12.59 -7.50
CA GLU A 225 12.92 13.97 -7.84
C GLU A 225 13.53 14.78 -6.67
N GLU A 226 13.26 14.36 -5.43
CA GLU A 226 13.72 15.02 -4.21
C GLU A 226 15.01 14.38 -3.65
N ALA A 227 15.47 13.27 -4.21
CA ALA A 227 16.65 12.55 -3.75
C ALA A 227 17.95 13.29 -4.12
N LYS A 228 18.97 13.29 -3.20
CA LYS A 228 20.26 13.97 -3.44
C LYS A 228 21.07 13.42 -4.62
N ASP A 229 21.06 12.09 -4.78
CA ASP A 229 21.70 11.34 -5.86
C ASP A 229 20.73 10.22 -6.24
N PRO A 230 19.72 10.50 -7.09
CA PRO A 230 18.67 9.55 -7.39
C PRO A 230 19.18 8.21 -7.91
N GLU A 231 20.29 8.22 -8.68
CA GLU A 231 20.87 7.01 -9.26
C GLU A 231 21.39 6.02 -8.21
N ARG A 232 21.78 6.51 -7.04
CA ARG A 232 22.28 5.69 -5.92
C ARG A 232 21.31 5.62 -4.77
N THR A 233 20.68 6.75 -4.44
CA THR A 233 19.80 6.88 -3.27
C THR A 233 18.53 6.04 -3.41
N VAL A 234 17.82 6.15 -4.55
CA VAL A 234 16.54 5.46 -4.76
C VAL A 234 16.70 3.93 -4.75
N PRO A 235 17.60 3.32 -5.54
CA PRO A 235 17.75 1.87 -5.50
C PRO A 235 18.17 1.36 -4.11
N ARG A 236 19.13 2.01 -3.45
CA ARG A 236 19.60 1.62 -2.13
C ARG A 236 18.51 1.70 -1.07
N ALA A 237 17.74 2.80 -1.06
CA ALA A 237 16.65 2.98 -0.12
C ALA A 237 15.56 1.92 -0.32
N THR A 238 15.18 1.62 -1.57
CA THR A 238 14.18 0.59 -1.88
C THR A 238 14.64 -0.79 -1.42
N TYR A 239 15.89 -1.20 -1.70
CA TYR A 239 16.43 -2.48 -1.22
C TYR A 239 16.42 -2.59 0.30
N ILE A 240 16.95 -1.56 0.98
CA ILE A 240 17.04 -1.56 2.45
C ILE A 240 15.63 -1.61 3.04
N ALA A 241 14.71 -0.79 2.55
CA ALA A 241 13.36 -0.73 3.08
C ALA A 241 12.61 -2.06 2.90
N ILE A 242 12.59 -2.64 1.69
CA ILE A 242 11.95 -3.93 1.44
C ILE A 242 12.56 -5.03 2.32
N SER A 243 13.89 -5.09 2.42
CA SER A 243 14.56 -6.10 3.23
C SER A 243 14.25 -5.95 4.72
N VAL A 244 14.28 -4.71 5.24
CA VAL A 244 13.92 -4.42 6.64
C VAL A 244 12.47 -4.78 6.91
N ILE A 245 11.54 -4.36 6.04
CA ILE A 245 10.11 -4.66 6.16
C ILE A 245 9.90 -6.19 6.17
N ALA A 246 10.48 -6.92 5.22
CA ALA A 246 10.32 -8.37 5.10
C ALA A 246 10.76 -9.11 6.36
N VAL A 247 11.99 -8.82 6.83
CA VAL A 247 12.55 -9.47 8.01
C VAL A 247 11.83 -9.05 9.28
N PHE A 248 11.52 -7.78 9.42
CA PHE A 248 10.86 -7.24 10.60
C PHE A 248 9.45 -7.80 10.77
N TYR A 249 8.65 -7.84 9.69
CA TYR A 249 7.29 -8.38 9.75
C TYR A 249 7.27 -9.90 9.92
N ALA A 250 8.19 -10.61 9.26
CA ALA A 250 8.34 -12.04 9.45
C ALA A 250 8.68 -12.39 10.89
N PHE A 251 9.65 -11.69 11.48
CA PHE A 251 10.05 -11.87 12.87
C PHE A 251 8.91 -11.51 13.84
N SER A 252 8.23 -10.39 13.62
CA SER A 252 7.17 -9.92 14.50
C SER A 252 5.91 -10.80 14.45
N ALA A 253 5.54 -11.29 13.25
CA ALA A 253 4.44 -12.25 13.10
C ALA A 253 4.77 -13.58 13.77
N TRP A 254 6.01 -14.07 13.65
CA TRP A 254 6.46 -15.25 14.37
C TRP A 254 6.46 -15.03 15.88
N ALA A 255 6.93 -13.89 16.37
CA ALA A 255 6.88 -13.58 17.80
C ALA A 255 5.43 -13.53 18.33
N LEU A 256 4.49 -12.97 17.55
CA LEU A 256 3.07 -13.01 17.88
C LEU A 256 2.56 -14.46 18.01
N GLN A 257 2.90 -15.31 17.05
CA GLN A 257 2.56 -16.73 17.09
C GLN A 257 3.14 -17.43 18.34
N MET A 258 4.37 -17.10 18.73
CA MET A 258 4.98 -17.66 19.94
C MET A 258 4.31 -17.17 21.20
N GLY A 259 3.99 -15.87 21.29
CA GLY A 259 3.37 -15.26 22.47
C GLY A 259 1.96 -15.76 22.75
N VAL A 260 1.19 -16.05 21.70
CA VAL A 260 -0.15 -16.65 21.81
C VAL A 260 -0.09 -18.17 22.00
N GLY A 261 0.89 -18.81 21.37
CA GLY A 261 1.04 -20.24 21.23
C GLY A 261 0.66 -20.71 19.83
N PRO A 262 1.52 -21.50 19.16
CA PRO A 262 1.26 -22.01 17.80
C PRO A 262 -0.07 -22.73 17.64
N SER A 263 -0.53 -23.46 18.66
CA SER A 263 -1.80 -24.21 18.63
C SER A 263 -3.03 -23.28 18.68
N GLY A 264 -2.93 -22.13 19.36
CA GLY A 264 -4.03 -21.19 19.60
C GLY A 264 -4.07 -19.99 18.66
N ILE A 265 -2.99 -19.69 17.91
CA ILE A 265 -2.85 -18.43 17.17
C ILE A 265 -4.00 -18.16 16.19
N ILE A 266 -4.52 -19.19 15.53
CA ILE A 266 -5.61 -19.04 14.55
C ILE A 266 -6.92 -18.73 15.28
N GLU A 267 -7.28 -19.51 16.30
CA GLU A 267 -8.51 -19.36 17.06
C GLU A 267 -8.57 -18.01 17.78
N GLU A 268 -7.51 -17.63 18.48
CA GLU A 268 -7.41 -16.33 19.16
C GLU A 268 -7.45 -15.15 18.18
N SER A 269 -6.83 -15.32 17.02
CA SER A 269 -6.90 -14.30 15.96
C SER A 269 -8.30 -14.16 15.39
N GLN A 270 -9.07 -15.24 15.27
CA GLN A 270 -10.48 -15.21 14.86
C GLN A 270 -11.37 -14.56 15.91
N ALA A 271 -11.09 -14.81 17.19
CA ALA A 271 -11.87 -14.27 18.30
C ALA A 271 -11.63 -12.76 18.52
N LEU A 272 -10.38 -12.32 18.47
CA LEU A 272 -9.98 -10.97 18.88
C LEU A 272 -9.59 -10.06 17.68
N GLY A 273 -9.22 -10.64 16.55
CA GLY A 273 -8.78 -9.87 15.40
C GLY A 273 -7.66 -8.89 15.74
N PRO A 274 -7.77 -7.60 15.36
CA PRO A 274 -6.76 -6.59 15.63
C PRO A 274 -6.54 -6.27 17.12
N ASP A 275 -7.45 -6.67 18.00
CA ASP A 275 -7.30 -6.46 19.45
C ASP A 275 -6.41 -7.49 20.13
N LEU A 276 -6.03 -8.58 19.43
CA LEU A 276 -5.26 -9.68 19.99
C LEU A 276 -3.98 -9.22 20.72
N ILE A 277 -3.19 -8.35 20.09
CA ILE A 277 -1.93 -7.86 20.68
C ILE A 277 -2.20 -7.03 21.93
N PHE A 278 -3.25 -6.20 21.92
CA PHE A 278 -3.59 -5.33 23.03
C PHE A 278 -4.20 -6.10 24.19
N ALA A 279 -5.01 -7.12 23.93
CA ALA A 279 -5.51 -8.04 24.94
C ALA A 279 -4.34 -8.78 25.60
N TRP A 280 -3.42 -9.34 24.81
CA TRP A 280 -2.23 -10.03 25.31
C TRP A 280 -1.33 -9.11 26.15
N LEU A 281 -1.05 -7.87 25.69
CA LEU A 281 -0.29 -6.89 26.46
C LEU A 281 -1.01 -6.48 27.74
N GLY A 282 -2.34 -6.47 27.74
CA GLY A 282 -3.18 -6.12 28.88
C GLY A 282 -3.03 -7.08 30.06
N GLU A 283 -2.73 -8.34 29.81
CA GLU A 283 -2.43 -9.34 30.85
C GLU A 283 -1.20 -8.96 31.68
N PHE A 284 -0.23 -8.28 31.08
CA PHE A 284 0.99 -7.82 31.77
C PHE A 284 0.85 -6.39 32.30
N SER A 285 0.28 -5.50 31.50
CA SER A 285 0.11 -4.10 31.88
C SER A 285 -0.96 -3.38 31.05
N PRO A 286 -2.10 -3.03 31.66
CA PRO A 286 -3.13 -2.23 30.97
C PRO A 286 -2.62 -0.89 30.46
N VAL A 287 -1.64 -0.29 31.13
CA VAL A 287 -1.04 1.00 30.71
C VAL A 287 -0.27 0.82 29.41
N VAL A 288 0.52 -0.26 29.28
CA VAL A 288 1.28 -0.54 28.05
C VAL A 288 0.33 -0.90 26.92
N ALA A 289 -0.70 -1.72 27.17
CA ALA A 289 -1.71 -2.06 26.18
C ALA A 289 -2.43 -0.82 25.64
N ASN A 290 -2.90 0.07 26.51
CA ASN A 290 -3.57 1.30 26.12
C ASN A 290 -2.65 2.26 25.35
N ALA A 291 -1.39 2.38 25.76
CA ALA A 291 -0.40 3.20 25.04
C ALA A 291 -0.13 2.62 23.63
N ALA A 292 0.04 1.31 23.49
CA ALA A 292 0.22 0.64 22.22
C ALA A 292 -1.02 0.79 21.31
N ASN A 293 -2.23 0.65 21.86
CA ASN A 293 -3.48 0.85 21.12
C ASN A 293 -3.62 2.30 20.62
N LEU A 294 -3.29 3.29 21.44
CA LEU A 294 -3.30 4.69 21.01
C LEU A 294 -2.29 4.97 19.89
N LEU A 295 -1.09 4.39 19.97
CA LEU A 295 -0.09 4.48 18.90
C LEU A 295 -0.59 3.78 17.63
N PHE A 296 -1.30 2.65 17.75
CA PHE A 296 -1.91 1.98 16.61
C PHE A 296 -2.95 2.86 15.91
N VAL A 297 -3.85 3.51 16.66
CA VAL A 297 -4.82 4.47 16.09
C VAL A 297 -4.11 5.61 15.36
N THR A 298 -3.01 6.16 15.90
CA THR A 298 -2.24 7.22 15.24
C THR A 298 -1.51 6.70 13.99
N SER A 299 -1.01 5.47 14.01
CA SER A 299 -0.43 4.78 12.84
C SER A 299 -1.46 4.64 11.71
N LEU A 300 -2.69 4.22 12.04
CA LEU A 300 -3.79 4.13 11.07
C LEU A 300 -4.15 5.48 10.45
N ILE A 301 -4.16 6.57 11.24
CA ILE A 301 -4.38 7.93 10.70
C ILE A 301 -3.26 8.29 9.71
N ALA A 302 -2.01 8.01 10.05
CA ALA A 302 -0.88 8.29 9.17
C ALA A 302 -0.98 7.49 7.85
N ALA A 303 -1.35 6.21 7.92
CA ALA A 303 -1.60 5.37 6.74
C ALA A 303 -2.77 5.91 5.88
N LEU A 304 -3.89 6.28 6.51
CA LEU A 304 -5.04 6.89 5.83
C LEU A 304 -4.66 8.16 5.07
N ILE A 305 -3.86 9.04 5.67
CA ILE A 305 -3.36 10.27 5.03
C ILE A 305 -2.45 9.91 3.85
N ALA A 306 -1.52 8.97 4.03
CA ALA A 306 -0.59 8.56 2.98
C ALA A 306 -1.32 8.01 1.75
N PHE A 307 -2.27 7.09 1.93
CA PHE A 307 -3.05 6.52 0.84
C PHE A 307 -4.03 7.52 0.23
N HIS A 308 -4.60 8.43 1.03
CA HIS A 308 -5.40 9.56 0.52
C HIS A 308 -4.59 10.43 -0.43
N ASN A 309 -3.41 10.85 -0.01
CA ASN A 309 -2.54 11.70 -0.80
C ASN A 309 -2.06 10.99 -2.07
N ALA A 310 -1.75 9.69 -1.99
CA ALA A 310 -1.40 8.90 -3.17
C ALA A 310 -2.55 8.86 -4.18
N ALA A 311 -3.77 8.49 -3.76
CA ALA A 311 -4.94 8.43 -4.63
C ALA A 311 -5.29 9.82 -5.22
N ALA A 312 -5.24 10.88 -4.40
CA ALA A 312 -5.51 12.24 -4.84
C ALA A 312 -4.52 12.72 -5.92
N ARG A 313 -3.23 12.35 -5.79
CA ARG A 313 -2.20 12.64 -6.80
C ARG A 313 -2.42 11.87 -8.10
N TYR A 314 -2.91 10.62 -8.04
CA TYR A 314 -3.30 9.87 -9.23
C TYR A 314 -4.47 10.53 -9.96
N PHE A 315 -5.55 10.90 -9.25
CA PHE A 315 -6.66 11.67 -9.83
C PHE A 315 -6.15 12.94 -10.49
N PHE A 316 -5.30 13.70 -9.79
CA PHE A 316 -4.75 14.96 -10.26
C PHE A 316 -3.90 14.80 -11.52
N SER A 317 -2.97 13.85 -11.52
CA SER A 317 -2.09 13.57 -12.67
C SER A 317 -2.89 13.13 -13.89
N LEU A 318 -3.87 12.24 -13.70
CA LEU A 318 -4.74 11.76 -14.78
C LEU A 318 -5.70 12.85 -15.30
N GLY A 319 -6.16 13.75 -14.42
CA GLY A 319 -6.94 14.91 -14.81
C GLY A 319 -6.14 15.91 -15.64
N ARG A 320 -4.88 16.17 -15.27
CA ARG A 320 -3.98 17.08 -16.03
C ARG A 320 -3.52 16.50 -17.36
N SER A 321 -3.35 15.19 -17.45
CA SER A 321 -2.99 14.52 -18.70
C SER A 321 -4.17 14.35 -19.66
N GLY A 322 -5.40 14.67 -19.24
CA GLY A 322 -6.62 14.51 -20.05
C GLY A 322 -7.11 13.07 -20.12
N VAL A 323 -6.61 12.15 -19.30
CA VAL A 323 -7.15 10.79 -19.16
C VAL A 323 -8.45 10.81 -18.37
N LEU A 324 -8.51 11.62 -17.32
CA LEU A 324 -9.72 11.91 -16.55
C LEU A 324 -10.23 13.35 -16.83
N PRO A 325 -11.50 13.65 -16.50
CA PRO A 325 -12.02 15.01 -16.60
C PRO A 325 -11.14 16.04 -15.88
N ALA A 326 -10.97 17.23 -16.48
CA ALA A 326 -10.08 18.28 -15.98
C ALA A 326 -10.40 18.79 -14.57
N VAL A 327 -11.63 18.54 -14.07
CA VAL A 327 -12.02 18.86 -12.69
C VAL A 327 -11.15 18.18 -11.66
N PHE A 328 -10.70 16.96 -11.93
CA PHE A 328 -9.82 16.21 -11.03
C PHE A 328 -8.37 16.76 -11.01
N GLY A 329 -7.95 17.42 -12.10
CA GLY A 329 -6.65 18.09 -12.21
C GLY A 329 -6.59 19.50 -11.61
N ARG A 330 -7.58 19.92 -10.81
CA ARG A 330 -7.58 21.25 -10.17
C ARG A 330 -6.68 21.27 -8.94
N ALA A 331 -5.77 22.23 -8.91
CA ALA A 331 -4.94 22.54 -7.75
C ALA A 331 -5.58 23.64 -6.89
N GLY A 332 -5.43 23.52 -5.58
CA GLY A 332 -5.76 24.59 -4.62
C GLY A 332 -4.66 25.66 -4.53
N LYS A 333 -4.91 26.71 -3.74
CA LYS A 333 -3.96 27.80 -3.54
C LYS A 333 -2.60 27.36 -2.97
N ASN A 334 -2.57 26.24 -2.24
CA ASN A 334 -1.35 25.68 -1.63
C ASN A 334 -0.72 24.57 -2.46
N GLY A 335 -1.10 24.43 -3.76
CA GLY A 335 -0.64 23.33 -4.62
C GLY A 335 -1.32 21.96 -4.32
N ALA A 336 -2.29 21.92 -3.40
CA ALA A 336 -3.02 20.69 -3.07
C ALA A 336 -3.80 20.17 -4.28
N PRO A 337 -3.86 18.85 -4.51
CA PRO A 337 -4.68 18.23 -5.55
C PRO A 337 -6.16 18.19 -5.12
N VAL A 338 -6.78 19.36 -4.94
CA VAL A 338 -8.13 19.51 -4.35
C VAL A 338 -9.19 18.71 -5.10
N GLY A 339 -9.15 18.72 -6.44
CA GLY A 339 -10.09 17.94 -7.24
C GLY A 339 -9.99 16.44 -6.98
N GLY A 340 -8.76 15.93 -6.90
CA GLY A 340 -8.49 14.52 -6.56
C GLY A 340 -8.86 14.18 -5.12
N SER A 341 -8.50 15.04 -4.16
CA SER A 341 -8.80 14.85 -2.73
C SER A 341 -10.31 14.79 -2.46
N LEU A 342 -11.10 15.67 -3.07
CA LEU A 342 -12.55 15.65 -2.96
C LEU A 342 -13.17 14.40 -3.60
N ALA A 343 -12.65 13.98 -4.77
CA ALA A 343 -13.10 12.76 -5.42
C ALA A 343 -12.87 11.53 -4.54
N GLN A 344 -11.65 11.40 -4.02
CA GLN A 344 -11.30 10.32 -3.09
C GLN A 344 -12.17 10.33 -1.84
N SER A 345 -12.37 11.49 -1.21
CA SER A 345 -13.21 11.62 -0.03
C SER A 345 -14.66 11.24 -0.31
N ALA A 346 -15.21 11.64 -1.46
CA ALA A 346 -16.59 11.30 -1.83
C ALA A 346 -16.78 9.79 -2.05
N VAL A 347 -15.84 9.13 -2.74
CA VAL A 347 -15.87 7.66 -2.95
C VAL A 347 -15.76 6.93 -1.62
N ALA A 348 -14.82 7.33 -0.76
CA ALA A 348 -14.64 6.72 0.56
C ALA A 348 -15.90 6.90 1.43
N ALA A 349 -16.49 8.10 1.49
CA ALA A 349 -17.72 8.33 2.25
C ALA A 349 -18.89 7.46 1.78
N ALA A 350 -19.06 7.34 0.46
CA ALA A 350 -20.14 6.52 -0.11
C ALA A 350 -19.98 5.04 0.28
N VAL A 351 -18.77 4.48 0.13
CA VAL A 351 -18.55 3.06 0.42
C VAL A 351 -18.59 2.79 1.93
N VAL A 352 -17.91 3.59 2.75
CA VAL A 352 -17.95 3.44 4.22
C VAL A 352 -19.39 3.57 4.73
N GLY A 353 -20.17 4.52 4.17
CA GLY A 353 -21.59 4.69 4.51
C GLY A 353 -22.44 3.47 4.15
N ILE A 354 -22.20 2.85 2.98
CA ILE A 354 -22.90 1.60 2.59
C ILE A 354 -22.58 0.48 3.59
N PHE A 355 -21.31 0.30 3.95
CA PHE A 355 -20.90 -0.72 4.90
C PHE A 355 -21.37 -0.42 6.32
N ALA A 356 -21.47 0.86 6.73
CA ALA A 356 -22.07 1.23 8.00
C ALA A 356 -23.53 0.78 8.10
N LEU A 357 -24.30 0.92 7.01
CA LEU A 357 -25.68 0.46 6.94
C LEU A 357 -25.77 -1.08 6.87
N ALA A 358 -24.92 -1.73 6.06
CA ALA A 358 -24.90 -3.18 5.91
C ALA A 358 -24.48 -3.90 7.21
N GLY A 359 -23.65 -3.27 8.03
CA GLY A 359 -23.21 -3.82 9.31
C GLY A 359 -24.26 -3.75 10.44
N LEU A 360 -25.38 -3.07 10.24
CA LEU A 360 -26.43 -2.98 11.24
C LEU A 360 -27.09 -4.36 11.44
N GLY A 361 -26.90 -4.94 12.62
CA GLY A 361 -27.44 -6.26 12.96
C GLY A 361 -26.70 -7.45 12.35
N SER A 362 -25.48 -7.24 11.85
CA SER A 362 -24.61 -8.32 11.35
C SER A 362 -24.24 -9.29 12.48
N GLU A 363 -24.22 -10.59 12.18
CA GLU A 363 -23.75 -11.64 13.09
C GLU A 363 -22.27 -11.50 13.46
N LEU A 364 -21.47 -10.81 12.62
CA LEU A 364 -20.06 -10.52 12.90
C LEU A 364 -19.85 -9.50 14.04
N GLY A 365 -20.92 -8.83 14.49
CA GLY A 365 -20.86 -7.89 15.60
C GLY A 365 -19.82 -6.78 15.39
N GLU A 366 -18.95 -6.61 16.38
CA GLU A 366 -17.90 -5.57 16.37
C GLU A 366 -16.81 -5.82 15.32
N LEU A 367 -16.56 -7.08 14.96
CA LEU A 367 -15.57 -7.45 13.94
C LEU A 367 -16.05 -7.21 12.50
N PHE A 368 -17.33 -6.85 12.30
CA PHE A 368 -17.87 -6.61 10.95
C PHE A 368 -16.98 -5.73 10.07
N PRO A 369 -16.52 -4.53 10.48
CA PRO A 369 -15.70 -3.68 9.61
C PRO A 369 -14.32 -4.26 9.30
N VAL A 370 -13.79 -5.14 10.17
CA VAL A 370 -12.50 -5.81 9.98
C VAL A 370 -12.65 -6.97 9.00
N MET A 371 -13.62 -7.85 9.24
CA MET A 371 -13.81 -9.05 8.42
C MET A 371 -14.38 -8.75 7.02
N THR A 372 -15.05 -7.61 6.86
CA THR A 372 -15.60 -7.19 5.56
C THR A 372 -14.80 -6.04 4.95
N LEU A 373 -15.04 -4.80 5.39
CA LEU A 373 -14.49 -3.62 4.74
C LEU A 373 -12.95 -3.65 4.68
N PHE A 374 -12.28 -3.93 5.81
CA PHE A 374 -10.82 -4.03 5.81
C PHE A 374 -10.34 -5.22 4.97
N THR A 375 -10.80 -6.43 5.26
CA THR A 375 -10.33 -7.65 4.59
C THR A 375 -10.60 -7.61 3.09
N TRP A 376 -11.82 -7.32 2.64
CA TRP A 376 -12.16 -7.36 1.22
C TRP A 376 -11.42 -6.31 0.41
N PHE A 377 -11.40 -5.06 0.92
CA PHE A 377 -10.86 -3.93 0.16
C PHE A 377 -9.34 -3.90 0.15
N THR A 378 -8.68 -4.24 1.27
CA THR A 378 -7.21 -4.28 1.30
C THR A 378 -6.67 -5.45 0.49
N ASN A 379 -7.34 -6.61 0.50
CA ASN A 379 -6.96 -7.77 -0.32
C ASN A 379 -7.22 -7.53 -1.82
N ALA A 380 -8.32 -6.87 -2.18
CA ALA A 380 -8.54 -6.42 -3.56
C ALA A 380 -7.47 -5.41 -4.01
N ALA A 381 -7.10 -4.46 -3.15
CA ALA A 381 -6.00 -3.53 -3.41
C ALA A 381 -4.66 -4.25 -3.60
N ALA A 382 -4.37 -5.22 -2.73
CA ALA A 382 -3.17 -6.06 -2.82
C ALA A 382 -3.14 -6.89 -4.11
N PHE A 383 -4.27 -7.47 -4.52
CA PHE A 383 -4.42 -8.15 -5.81
C PHE A 383 -4.07 -7.22 -6.98
N GLY A 384 -4.62 -5.99 -6.97
CA GLY A 384 -4.31 -4.99 -7.99
C GLY A 384 -2.85 -4.57 -8.00
N LEU A 385 -2.24 -4.37 -6.83
CA LEU A 385 -0.83 -4.02 -6.72
C LEU A 385 0.07 -5.18 -7.18
N THR A 386 -0.24 -6.43 -6.83
CA THR A 386 0.50 -7.61 -7.27
C THR A 386 0.53 -7.68 -8.80
N PHE A 387 -0.64 -7.46 -9.43
CA PHE A 387 -0.75 -7.41 -10.89
C PHE A 387 0.08 -6.25 -11.47
N LEU A 388 0.04 -5.04 -10.88
CA LEU A 388 0.85 -3.90 -11.31
C LEU A 388 2.35 -4.17 -11.22
N VAL A 389 2.80 -4.80 -10.12
CA VAL A 389 4.22 -5.15 -9.94
C VAL A 389 4.64 -6.19 -10.99
N ALA A 390 3.80 -7.18 -11.30
CA ALA A 390 4.06 -8.15 -12.36
C ALA A 390 4.23 -7.46 -13.73
N VAL A 391 3.28 -6.63 -14.13
CA VAL A 391 3.32 -5.90 -15.41
C VAL A 391 4.51 -4.93 -15.45
N THR A 392 4.79 -4.24 -14.35
CA THR A 392 5.94 -3.31 -14.25
C THR A 392 7.27 -4.06 -14.35
N SER A 393 7.39 -5.27 -13.78
CA SER A 393 8.57 -6.11 -13.91
C SER A 393 8.90 -6.39 -15.38
N PHE A 394 7.90 -6.79 -16.17
CA PHE A 394 8.08 -7.02 -17.60
C PHE A 394 8.35 -5.72 -18.37
N ALA A 395 7.69 -4.61 -17.98
CA ALA A 395 7.95 -3.31 -18.58
C ALA A 395 9.39 -2.84 -18.38
N VAL A 396 9.91 -2.98 -17.15
CA VAL A 396 11.30 -2.69 -16.79
C VAL A 396 12.27 -3.56 -17.59
N MET A 397 11.99 -4.87 -17.70
CA MET A 397 12.80 -5.79 -18.49
C MET A 397 12.89 -5.36 -19.97
N VAL A 398 11.76 -5.03 -20.59
CA VAL A 398 11.69 -4.60 -21.98
C VAL A 398 12.43 -3.27 -22.17
N TRP A 399 12.20 -2.30 -21.28
CA TRP A 399 12.87 -0.99 -21.32
C TRP A 399 14.39 -1.13 -21.16
N ALA A 400 14.85 -1.89 -20.17
CA ALA A 400 16.28 -2.07 -19.92
C ALA A 400 17.00 -2.77 -21.07
N ASN A 401 16.39 -3.80 -21.68
CA ASN A 401 16.99 -4.47 -22.84
C ASN A 401 17.04 -3.60 -24.10
N ARG A 402 16.09 -2.67 -24.27
CA ARG A 402 16.06 -1.77 -25.44
C ARG A 402 16.99 -0.55 -25.31
N HIS A 403 17.07 0.03 -24.11
CA HIS A 403 17.73 1.33 -23.94
C HIS A 403 19.05 1.24 -23.17
N HIS A 404 19.29 0.16 -22.42
CA HIS A 404 20.45 -0.03 -21.54
C HIS A 404 21.09 -1.41 -21.70
N PRO A 405 21.52 -1.79 -22.94
CA PRO A 405 22.14 -3.10 -23.18
C PRO A 405 23.46 -3.28 -22.39
N GLU A 406 24.07 -2.19 -21.93
CA GLU A 406 25.28 -2.16 -21.10
C GLU A 406 25.03 -2.71 -19.69
N TYR A 407 23.79 -2.76 -19.20
CA TYR A 407 23.52 -3.33 -17.91
C TYR A 407 23.77 -4.84 -17.90
N HIS A 408 24.30 -5.35 -16.78
CA HIS A 408 24.49 -6.79 -16.60
C HIS A 408 23.17 -7.55 -16.82
N VAL A 409 23.23 -8.73 -17.45
CA VAL A 409 22.04 -9.56 -17.81
C VAL A 409 21.16 -9.85 -16.60
N PHE A 410 21.75 -10.03 -15.42
CA PHE A 410 20.99 -10.23 -14.19
C PHE A 410 20.07 -9.05 -13.89
N VAL A 411 20.54 -7.82 -14.04
CA VAL A 411 19.79 -6.58 -13.74
C VAL A 411 18.72 -6.30 -14.78
N ARG A 412 19.06 -6.44 -16.09
CA ARG A 412 18.16 -6.07 -17.17
C ARG A 412 17.12 -7.14 -17.53
N THR A 413 17.42 -8.43 -17.22
CA THR A 413 16.58 -9.54 -17.70
C THR A 413 16.21 -10.51 -16.59
N ILE A 414 17.20 -11.13 -15.90
CA ILE A 414 16.94 -12.27 -15.00
C ILE A 414 16.09 -11.83 -13.80
N ALA A 415 16.52 -10.81 -13.06
CA ALA A 415 15.82 -10.39 -11.85
C ALA A 415 14.40 -9.86 -12.15
N PRO A 416 14.18 -8.97 -13.15
CA PRO A 416 12.83 -8.56 -13.52
C PRO A 416 11.96 -9.71 -14.03
N LEU A 417 12.53 -10.66 -14.78
CA LEU A 417 11.79 -11.82 -15.29
C LEU A 417 11.31 -12.72 -14.13
N VAL A 418 12.23 -13.09 -13.23
CA VAL A 418 11.90 -13.93 -12.07
C VAL A 418 10.89 -13.26 -11.17
N ALA A 419 11.08 -11.97 -10.89
CA ALA A 419 10.12 -11.18 -10.11
C ALA A 419 8.75 -11.11 -10.80
N GLY A 420 8.72 -10.87 -12.11
CA GLY A 420 7.48 -10.82 -12.89
C GLY A 420 6.73 -12.14 -12.87
N ILE A 421 7.42 -13.26 -13.08
CA ILE A 421 6.82 -14.61 -13.01
C ILE A 421 6.34 -14.89 -11.58
N GLY A 422 7.16 -14.61 -10.56
CA GLY A 422 6.78 -14.79 -9.16
C GLY A 422 5.51 -14.00 -8.81
N MET A 423 5.41 -12.74 -9.25
CA MET A 423 4.22 -11.92 -9.04
C MET A 423 3.00 -12.39 -9.82
N VAL A 424 3.17 -12.95 -11.03
CA VAL A 424 2.06 -13.61 -11.75
C VAL A 424 1.55 -14.79 -10.96
N VAL A 425 2.44 -15.62 -10.43
CA VAL A 425 2.05 -16.79 -9.59
C VAL A 425 1.29 -16.30 -8.35
N VAL A 426 1.80 -15.29 -7.65
CA VAL A 426 1.11 -14.70 -6.47
C VAL A 426 -0.26 -14.15 -6.88
N THR A 427 -0.37 -13.42 -7.99
CA THR A 427 -1.64 -12.91 -8.50
C THR A 427 -2.66 -14.03 -8.75
N VAL A 428 -2.24 -15.14 -9.36
CA VAL A 428 -3.10 -16.29 -9.62
C VAL A 428 -3.53 -16.97 -8.31
N LEU A 429 -2.60 -17.16 -7.37
CA LEU A 429 -2.91 -17.74 -6.06
C LEU A 429 -3.92 -16.89 -5.28
N ILE A 430 -3.75 -15.57 -5.26
CA ILE A 430 -4.72 -14.64 -4.65
C ILE A 430 -6.09 -14.80 -5.31
N LEU A 431 -6.14 -14.79 -6.63
CA LEU A 431 -7.39 -14.92 -7.39
C LEU A 431 -8.11 -16.23 -7.11
N MET A 432 -7.37 -17.34 -6.98
CA MET A 432 -7.92 -18.68 -6.72
C MET A 432 -8.45 -18.86 -5.29
N ASN A 433 -8.16 -17.95 -4.37
CA ASN A 433 -8.55 -18.01 -2.95
C ASN A 433 -9.40 -16.80 -2.54
N PHE A 434 -10.05 -16.13 -3.50
CA PHE A 434 -10.87 -14.96 -3.19
C PHE A 434 -12.16 -15.32 -2.45
N ASP A 435 -12.68 -16.52 -2.64
CA ASP A 435 -13.80 -17.13 -1.91
C ASP A 435 -13.54 -17.15 -0.39
N LEU A 436 -12.35 -17.58 0.01
CA LEU A 436 -11.94 -17.57 1.41
C LEU A 436 -11.83 -16.15 2.01
N MET A 437 -11.43 -15.15 1.19
CA MET A 437 -11.32 -13.76 1.65
C MET A 437 -12.66 -13.09 1.90
N VAL A 438 -13.68 -13.48 1.13
CA VAL A 438 -15.04 -12.91 1.27
C VAL A 438 -15.95 -13.82 2.10
N ASP A 439 -15.45 -14.97 2.54
CA ASP A 439 -16.18 -16.01 3.28
C ASP A 439 -17.53 -16.33 2.62
N SER A 440 -17.48 -16.62 1.31
CA SER A 440 -18.69 -16.85 0.52
C SER A 440 -18.41 -17.77 -0.67
N GLU A 441 -19.36 -18.65 -0.95
CA GLU A 441 -19.39 -19.48 -2.18
C GLU A 441 -20.22 -18.82 -3.30
N ASP A 442 -20.90 -17.70 -3.01
CA ASP A 442 -21.67 -16.97 -4.04
C ASP A 442 -20.71 -16.37 -5.09
N PRO A 443 -20.83 -16.78 -6.38
CA PRO A 443 -19.96 -16.29 -7.44
C PRO A 443 -19.96 -14.76 -7.58
N PHE A 444 -21.07 -14.09 -7.27
CA PHE A 444 -21.13 -12.62 -7.34
C PHE A 444 -20.21 -11.99 -6.28
N MET A 445 -20.27 -12.48 -5.03
CA MET A 445 -19.44 -11.99 -3.94
C MET A 445 -17.95 -12.26 -4.19
N VAL A 446 -17.62 -13.46 -4.67
CA VAL A 446 -16.24 -13.88 -4.96
C VAL A 446 -15.63 -13.03 -6.08
N TRP A 447 -16.39 -12.76 -7.15
CA TRP A 447 -15.84 -12.13 -8.35
C TRP A 447 -15.96 -10.60 -8.39
N ILE A 448 -16.77 -9.98 -7.53
CA ILE A 448 -17.02 -8.53 -7.60
C ILE A 448 -15.73 -7.71 -7.42
N MET A 449 -14.90 -8.05 -6.44
CA MET A 449 -13.65 -7.32 -6.17
C MET A 449 -12.57 -7.57 -7.24
N PRO A 450 -12.27 -8.81 -7.64
CA PRO A 450 -11.40 -9.07 -8.79
C PRO A 450 -11.89 -8.39 -10.07
N ALA A 451 -13.20 -8.40 -10.32
CA ALA A 451 -13.80 -7.76 -11.51
C ALA A 451 -13.63 -6.23 -11.49
N ILE A 452 -13.74 -5.58 -10.34
CA ILE A 452 -13.47 -4.14 -10.19
C ILE A 452 -12.02 -3.84 -10.58
N ILE A 453 -11.05 -4.61 -10.09
CA ILE A 453 -9.63 -4.42 -10.38
C ILE A 453 -9.32 -4.70 -11.84
N LEU A 454 -9.63 -5.89 -12.34
CA LEU A 454 -9.33 -6.27 -13.74
C LEU A 454 -10.13 -5.43 -14.73
N GLY A 455 -11.39 -5.14 -14.39
CA GLY A 455 -12.26 -4.27 -15.17
C GLY A 455 -11.72 -2.84 -15.28
N SER A 456 -11.16 -2.29 -14.21
CA SER A 456 -10.52 -0.97 -14.23
C SER A 456 -9.32 -0.93 -15.19
N GLY A 457 -8.48 -1.97 -15.19
CA GLY A 457 -7.39 -2.13 -16.13
C GLY A 457 -7.87 -2.24 -17.60
N LEU A 458 -8.92 -3.03 -17.83
CA LEU A 458 -9.53 -3.18 -19.16
C LEU A 458 -10.15 -1.86 -19.66
N ILE A 459 -10.90 -1.17 -18.80
CA ILE A 459 -11.43 0.17 -19.10
C ILE A 459 -10.29 1.12 -19.47
N GLY A 460 -9.18 1.07 -18.72
CA GLY A 460 -7.99 1.87 -19.01
C GLY A 460 -7.35 1.56 -20.36
N LEU A 461 -7.29 0.28 -20.76
CA LEU A 461 -6.80 -0.14 -22.09
C LEU A 461 -7.70 0.40 -23.21
N ILE A 462 -9.01 0.24 -23.08
CA ILE A 462 -10.00 0.71 -24.07
C ILE A 462 -9.94 2.23 -24.17
N TRP A 463 -10.01 2.91 -23.02
CA TRP A 463 -9.99 4.36 -22.97
C TRP A 463 -8.67 4.95 -23.50
N GLY A 464 -7.54 4.37 -23.14
CA GLY A 464 -6.24 4.76 -23.66
C GLY A 464 -6.15 4.61 -25.19
N THR A 465 -6.73 3.54 -25.75
CA THR A 465 -6.82 3.34 -27.19
C THR A 465 -7.65 4.44 -27.86
N ILE A 466 -8.76 4.84 -27.25
CA ILE A 466 -9.62 5.92 -27.76
C ILE A 466 -8.91 7.26 -27.72
N LEU A 467 -8.25 7.60 -26.60
CA LEU A 467 -7.51 8.86 -26.46
C LEU A 467 -6.38 9.00 -27.48
N ILE A 468 -5.58 7.92 -27.65
CA ILE A 468 -4.48 7.90 -28.62
C ILE A 468 -5.00 8.10 -30.05
N ARG A 469 -6.10 7.42 -30.43
CA ARG A 469 -6.71 7.57 -31.76
C ARG A 469 -7.27 8.96 -32.01
N ARG A 470 -7.80 9.63 -30.98
CA ARG A 470 -8.33 10.99 -31.07
C ARG A 470 -7.26 12.07 -31.05
N GLY A 471 -6.03 11.73 -30.67
CA GLY A 471 -4.96 12.72 -30.48
C GLY A 471 -5.27 13.75 -29.39
N THR A 472 -6.10 13.38 -28.41
CA THR A 472 -6.55 14.27 -27.34
C THR A 472 -5.79 14.01 -26.04
N GLY A 473 -5.46 15.08 -25.31
CA GLY A 473 -4.74 15.03 -24.05
C GLY A 473 -3.24 15.24 -24.18
N ASN A 474 -2.59 15.63 -23.08
CA ASN A 474 -1.13 15.69 -22.98
C ASN A 474 -0.60 14.31 -22.58
N LEU A 475 -0.65 13.37 -23.53
CA LEU A 475 -0.30 11.96 -23.27
C LEU A 475 1.21 11.76 -23.04
N ASP A 476 2.05 12.71 -23.49
CA ASP A 476 3.49 12.69 -23.24
C ASP A 476 3.79 12.84 -21.74
N ALA A 477 2.94 13.56 -21.01
CA ALA A 477 3.05 13.66 -19.56
C ALA A 477 2.90 12.29 -18.86
N ILE A 478 2.15 11.35 -19.44
CA ILE A 478 2.01 9.97 -18.90
C ILE A 478 3.30 9.18 -19.12
N ALA A 479 4.00 9.43 -20.22
CA ALA A 479 5.30 8.81 -20.47
C ALA A 479 6.45 9.51 -19.71
N GLY A 480 6.18 10.57 -18.96
CA GLY A 480 7.20 11.33 -18.24
C GLY A 480 8.15 12.09 -19.18
N THR A 481 7.71 12.40 -20.41
CA THR A 481 8.43 13.29 -21.32
C THR A 481 7.87 14.69 -21.15
N THR A 482 8.61 15.58 -20.47
CA THR A 482 8.43 17.02 -20.65
C THR A 482 8.89 17.35 -22.06
N PRO A 483 8.15 18.18 -22.84
CA PRO A 483 8.67 18.67 -24.10
C PRO A 483 10.00 19.40 -23.85
N ASP A 484 11.09 18.88 -24.41
CA ASP A 484 12.37 19.59 -24.40
C ASP A 484 12.17 20.92 -25.12
N ASN A 485 12.24 22.02 -24.38
CA ASN A 485 12.22 23.38 -24.90
C ASN A 485 13.52 23.73 -25.64
N ASN A 486 14.32 22.76 -26.08
CA ASN A 486 15.64 22.93 -26.70
C ASN A 486 15.73 22.43 -28.14
N GLN A 487 14.62 22.47 -28.92
CA GLN A 487 14.74 22.30 -30.39
C GLN A 487 14.28 23.55 -31.17
N THR A 488 14.75 24.72 -30.78
CA THR A 488 14.66 25.89 -31.66
C THR A 488 15.94 26.72 -31.57
N THR A 489 17.06 26.13 -32.03
CA THR A 489 18.22 26.92 -32.56
C THR A 489 19.13 25.98 -33.35
N SER A 490 18.73 25.66 -34.59
CA SER A 490 19.67 25.43 -35.71
C SER A 490 18.86 25.25 -37.00
N ALA A 491 18.57 26.35 -37.66
CA ALA A 491 18.37 26.44 -39.08
C ALA A 491 19.06 27.72 -39.58
#